data_98e6264d5e4cbddc49e3118d2be3b291
#
_entry.id   98e6264d5e4cbddc49e3118d2be3b291
#
_cell.length_a   1.000
_cell.length_b   1.000
_cell.length_c   1.000
_cell.angle_alpha   90.00
_cell.angle_beta   90.00
_cell.angle_gamma   90.00
#
_symmetry.space_group_name_H-M   'P 1'
#
loop_
_entity.id
_entity.type
_entity.pdbx_description
1 polymer ?
#
loop_
_entity_poly.entity_id
_entity_poly.type
_entity_poly.pdbx_seq_one_letter_code
_entity_poly.pdbx_strand_id
1 'polypeptide(L)'
;AASDVYKRQESNLFNAGMRPAVNVGLSVSRVGGAAQTKAMKKASGSIRIDLAQYREMEVFTQFASDLDDATKAQLAHGKALMELLKQPLCHPLSLHEQVMTLIMANHGVFDTIETKEVKKYQGDILSYMDLSYPEIGQKIEENRAIDEELVNKIMDAVKEYKG
;
A
#
# COMPACT_ATOMS: atom_id res chain seq x y z
N ALA A 1 26.36 6.38 -13.25
CA ALA A 1 25.65 5.16 -12.81
C ALA A 1 24.96 5.33 -11.46
N ALA A 2 25.48 6.15 -10.54
CA ALA A 2 24.86 6.39 -9.24
C ALA A 2 23.59 7.27 -9.29
N SER A 3 23.36 7.97 -10.38
CA SER A 3 22.22 8.88 -10.55
C SER A 3 20.87 8.20 -10.81
N ASP A 4 20.87 6.90 -11.11
CA ASP A 4 19.67 6.18 -11.51
C ASP A 4 18.93 5.48 -10.36
N VAL A 5 19.49 5.55 -9.14
CA VAL A 5 18.91 4.97 -7.93
C VAL A 5 19.15 5.91 -6.76
N TYR A 6 18.14 6.65 -6.35
CA TYR A 6 18.23 7.34 -5.07
C TYR A 6 16.93 7.27 -4.28
N LYS A 7 17.11 7.13 -2.98
CA LYS A 7 16.04 7.08 -1.98
C LYS A 7 16.07 8.38 -1.19
N ARG A 8 15.05 9.22 -1.36
CA ARG A 8 14.96 10.49 -0.65
C ARG A 8 14.13 10.31 0.62
N GLN A 9 14.76 10.60 1.75
CA GLN A 9 14.09 10.70 3.04
C GLN A 9 13.91 12.17 3.42
N GLU A 10 12.82 12.47 4.12
CA GLU A 10 12.46 13.83 4.53
C GLU A 10 12.21 13.89 6.04
N SER A 11 12.76 14.93 6.68
CA SER A 11 12.66 15.11 8.14
C SER A 11 11.21 15.34 8.58
N ASN A 12 10.39 16.03 7.77
CA ASN A 12 8.98 16.24 8.05
C ASN A 12 8.20 14.92 8.09
N LEU A 13 8.45 14.01 7.15
CA LEU A 13 7.85 12.67 7.16
C LEU A 13 8.28 11.88 8.40
N PHE A 14 9.57 11.95 8.76
CA PHE A 14 10.09 11.29 9.96
C PHE A 14 9.41 11.82 11.23
N ASN A 15 9.31 13.13 11.37
CA ASN A 15 8.69 13.79 12.51
C ASN A 15 7.18 13.52 12.59
N ALA A 16 6.52 13.32 11.43
CA ALA A 16 5.12 12.89 11.34
C ALA A 16 4.92 11.38 11.64
N GLY A 17 5.99 10.65 12.02
CA GLY A 17 5.91 9.24 12.36
C GLY A 17 5.96 8.29 11.17
N MET A 18 6.23 8.79 9.96
CA MET A 18 6.44 7.95 8.78
C MET A 18 7.81 7.28 8.85
N ARG A 19 7.83 5.96 8.99
CA ARG A 19 9.07 5.16 9.03
C ARG A 19 8.93 3.92 8.16
N PRO A 20 9.78 3.76 7.14
CA PRO A 20 10.83 4.69 6.68
C PRO A 20 10.28 6.00 6.14
N ALA A 21 11.00 7.11 6.39
CA ALA A 21 10.60 8.47 6.00
C ALA A 21 10.88 8.75 4.50
N VAL A 22 10.57 7.78 3.64
CA VAL A 22 10.86 7.83 2.20
C VAL A 22 9.79 8.61 1.47
N ASN A 23 10.21 9.64 0.73
CA ASN A 23 9.33 10.30 -0.21
C ASN A 23 9.22 9.46 -1.49
N VAL A 24 8.12 8.74 -1.64
CA VAL A 24 7.88 7.83 -2.77
C VAL A 24 7.80 8.58 -4.10
N GLY A 25 7.23 9.78 -4.10
CA GLY A 25 7.09 10.61 -5.31
C GLY A 25 8.44 11.10 -5.86
N LEU A 26 9.36 11.46 -4.96
CA LEU A 26 10.67 11.99 -5.32
C LEU A 26 11.77 10.92 -5.40
N SER A 27 11.53 9.72 -4.90
CA SER A 27 12.47 8.62 -4.99
C SER A 27 12.39 7.96 -6.36
N VAL A 28 13.53 7.78 -7.01
CA VAL A 28 13.63 7.20 -8.35
C VAL A 28 14.55 5.99 -8.34
N SER A 29 14.09 4.90 -8.93
CA SER A 29 14.91 3.71 -9.13
C SER A 29 14.50 3.00 -10.41
N ARG A 30 15.19 3.25 -11.53
CA ARG A 30 14.97 2.52 -12.79
C ARG A 30 15.35 1.05 -12.64
N VAL A 31 16.49 0.78 -12.01
CA VAL A 31 16.96 -0.59 -11.74
C VAL A 31 16.00 -1.32 -10.83
N GLY A 32 15.55 -0.71 -9.73
CA GLY A 32 14.56 -1.28 -8.83
C GLY A 32 13.24 -1.58 -9.55
N GLY A 33 12.75 -0.65 -10.36
CA GLY A 33 11.54 -0.85 -11.16
C GLY A 33 11.69 -2.00 -12.18
N ALA A 34 12.86 -2.16 -12.81
CA ALA A 34 13.12 -3.27 -13.71
C ALA A 34 13.20 -4.62 -12.98
N ALA A 35 13.73 -4.63 -11.76
CA ALA A 35 13.89 -5.82 -10.94
C ALA A 35 12.60 -6.32 -10.26
N GLN A 36 11.53 -5.49 -10.21
CA GLN A 36 10.25 -5.89 -9.64
C GLN A 36 9.64 -7.08 -10.39
N THR A 37 9.02 -7.98 -9.64
CA THR A 37 8.19 -9.05 -10.22
C THR A 37 6.98 -8.46 -10.96
N LYS A 38 6.39 -9.23 -11.86
CA LYS A 38 5.17 -8.80 -12.56
C LYS A 38 4.01 -8.55 -11.58
N ALA A 39 3.91 -9.36 -10.53
CA ALA A 39 2.92 -9.19 -9.47
C ALA A 39 3.10 -7.83 -8.77
N MET A 40 4.33 -7.51 -8.34
CA MET A 40 4.62 -6.23 -7.67
C MET A 40 4.38 -5.04 -8.58
N LYS A 41 4.78 -5.10 -9.86
CA LYS A 41 4.51 -4.02 -10.83
C LYS A 41 3.02 -3.74 -10.99
N LYS A 42 2.20 -4.81 -11.08
CA LYS A 42 0.74 -4.67 -11.19
C LYS A 42 0.15 -4.09 -9.90
N ALA A 43 0.56 -4.60 -8.74
CA ALA A 43 0.05 -4.18 -7.45
C ALA A 43 0.44 -2.74 -7.07
N SER A 44 1.65 -2.29 -7.43
CA SER A 44 2.16 -0.95 -7.05
C SER A 44 1.91 0.15 -8.12
N GLY A 45 1.26 -0.19 -9.22
CA GLY A 45 1.15 0.69 -10.39
C GLY A 45 0.48 2.04 -10.11
N SER A 46 -0.59 2.07 -9.34
CA SER A 46 -1.35 3.29 -9.00
C SER A 46 -0.78 4.05 -7.80
N ILE A 47 -0.13 3.37 -6.87
CA ILE A 47 0.28 3.89 -5.55
C ILE A 47 0.99 5.24 -5.60
N ARG A 48 1.87 5.45 -6.59
CA ARG A 48 2.60 6.72 -6.72
C ARG A 48 1.67 7.88 -7.09
N ILE A 49 0.69 7.62 -7.93
CA ILE A 49 -0.31 8.61 -8.37
C ILE A 49 -1.22 8.93 -7.21
N ASP A 50 -1.72 7.90 -6.51
CA ASP A 50 -2.64 8.05 -5.38
C ASP A 50 -1.99 8.83 -4.24
N LEU A 51 -0.72 8.56 -3.93
CA LEU A 51 0.05 9.32 -2.94
C LEU A 51 0.36 10.76 -3.37
N ALA A 52 0.58 11.01 -4.67
CA ALA A 52 0.77 12.37 -5.16
C ALA A 52 -0.54 13.17 -5.03
N GLN A 53 -1.66 12.60 -5.44
CA GLN A 53 -2.98 13.22 -5.28
C GLN A 53 -3.32 13.48 -3.81
N TYR A 54 -3.06 12.51 -2.94
CA TYR A 54 -3.27 12.69 -1.50
C TYR A 54 -2.50 13.90 -0.96
N ARG A 55 -1.22 14.06 -1.32
CA ARG A 55 -0.39 15.18 -0.85
C ARG A 55 -0.89 16.52 -1.35
N GLU A 56 -1.33 16.60 -2.59
CA GLU A 56 -1.92 17.82 -3.12
C GLU A 56 -3.19 18.19 -2.35
N MET A 57 -4.05 17.21 -2.09
CA MET A 57 -5.27 17.43 -1.32
C MET A 57 -5.00 17.76 0.14
N GLU A 58 -4.02 17.13 0.78
CA GLU A 58 -3.67 17.42 2.19
C GLU A 58 -3.32 18.89 2.39
N VAL A 59 -2.64 19.51 1.44
CA VAL A 59 -2.35 20.95 1.48
C VAL A 59 -3.64 21.78 1.38
N PHE A 60 -4.58 21.40 0.50
CA PHE A 60 -5.85 22.12 0.34
C PHE A 60 -6.76 21.99 1.56
N THR A 61 -6.73 20.86 2.27
CA THR A 61 -7.57 20.64 3.45
C THR A 61 -7.25 21.58 4.61
N GLN A 62 -6.05 22.13 4.66
CA GLN A 62 -5.68 23.12 5.67
C GLN A 62 -6.41 24.44 5.50
N PHE A 63 -6.99 24.70 4.32
CA PHE A 63 -7.65 25.96 3.96
C PHE A 63 -9.14 25.83 3.69
N ALA A 64 -9.67 24.63 3.54
CA ALA A 64 -11.07 24.38 3.19
C ALA A 64 -11.88 23.96 4.42
N SER A 65 -12.95 24.69 4.72
CA SER A 65 -13.87 24.37 5.83
C SER A 65 -14.86 23.27 5.48
N ASP A 66 -15.21 23.09 4.20
CA ASP A 66 -16.13 22.06 3.72
C ASP A 66 -15.52 21.29 2.56
N LEU A 67 -15.37 19.98 2.75
CA LEU A 67 -14.91 19.04 1.73
C LEU A 67 -16.09 18.23 1.21
N ASP A 68 -16.16 18.04 -0.10
CA ASP A 68 -17.10 17.12 -0.70
C ASP A 68 -16.76 15.65 -0.36
N ASP A 69 -17.72 14.76 -0.54
CA ASP A 69 -17.55 13.36 -0.14
C ASP A 69 -16.53 12.63 -1.00
N ALA A 70 -16.34 13.01 -2.26
CA ALA A 70 -15.31 12.45 -3.13
C ALA A 70 -13.91 12.80 -2.62
N THR A 71 -13.68 14.05 -2.24
CA THR A 71 -12.41 14.50 -1.64
C THR A 71 -12.15 13.83 -0.30
N LYS A 72 -13.18 13.65 0.54
CA LYS A 72 -13.05 12.91 1.81
C LYS A 72 -12.64 11.46 1.59
N ALA A 73 -13.26 10.77 0.61
CA ALA A 73 -12.92 9.39 0.26
C ALA A 73 -11.47 9.28 -0.23
N GLN A 74 -11.04 10.20 -1.07
CA GLN A 74 -9.67 10.24 -1.60
C GLN A 74 -8.63 10.52 -0.51
N LEU A 75 -8.96 11.37 0.47
CA LEU A 75 -8.13 11.60 1.64
C LEU A 75 -8.07 10.38 2.57
N ALA A 76 -9.18 9.69 2.76
CA ALA A 76 -9.21 8.45 3.55
C ALA A 76 -8.32 7.38 2.90
N HIS A 77 -8.45 7.19 1.58
CA HIS A 77 -7.60 6.29 0.81
C HIS A 77 -6.11 6.64 0.96
N GLY A 78 -5.73 7.88 0.73
CA GLY A 78 -4.34 8.33 0.86
C GLY A 78 -3.78 8.16 2.27
N LYS A 79 -4.58 8.43 3.32
CA LYS A 79 -4.19 8.18 4.71
C LYS A 79 -3.95 6.71 4.98
N ALA A 80 -4.84 5.83 4.50
CA ALA A 80 -4.68 4.38 4.61
C ALA A 80 -3.40 3.91 3.93
N LEU A 81 -3.12 4.38 2.69
CA LEU A 81 -1.89 4.08 1.98
C LEU A 81 -0.64 4.54 2.75
N MET A 82 -0.64 5.74 3.30
CA MET A 82 0.48 6.25 4.10
C MET A 82 0.71 5.38 5.33
N GLU A 83 -0.34 4.88 5.97
CA GLU A 83 -0.22 4.00 7.12
C GLU A 83 0.33 2.62 6.73
N LEU A 84 -0.16 2.05 5.63
CA LEU A 84 0.30 0.76 5.10
C LEU A 84 1.79 0.78 4.70
N LEU A 85 2.31 1.91 4.25
CA LEU A 85 3.73 2.08 3.90
C LEU A 85 4.66 2.20 5.11
N LYS A 86 4.14 2.42 6.32
CA LYS A 86 4.96 2.34 7.52
C LYS A 86 5.40 0.90 7.76
N GLN A 87 6.64 0.71 8.14
CA GLN A 87 7.22 -0.61 8.33
C GLN A 87 8.02 -0.66 9.64
N PRO A 88 7.76 -1.61 10.53
CA PRO A 88 8.56 -1.82 11.73
C PRO A 88 10.01 -2.18 11.36
N LEU A 89 10.93 -1.81 12.24
CA LEU A 89 12.35 -2.16 12.09
C LEU A 89 12.52 -3.68 12.13
N CYS A 90 13.27 -4.23 11.18
CA CYS A 90 13.59 -5.67 11.12
C CYS A 90 12.39 -6.62 10.92
N HIS A 91 11.25 -6.12 10.45
CA HIS A 91 10.09 -6.94 10.11
C HIS A 91 9.66 -6.70 8.64
N PRO A 92 10.43 -7.22 7.65
CA PRO A 92 10.04 -7.12 6.25
C PRO A 92 8.85 -8.05 5.98
N LEU A 93 7.92 -7.58 5.15
CA LEU A 93 6.87 -8.42 4.59
C LEU A 93 7.43 -9.29 3.45
N SER A 94 6.92 -10.50 3.30
CA SER A 94 7.19 -11.37 2.15
C SER A 94 6.65 -10.78 0.85
N LEU A 95 6.99 -11.34 -0.31
CA LEU A 95 6.49 -10.85 -1.59
C LEU A 95 4.96 -10.95 -1.67
N HIS A 96 4.39 -12.10 -1.28
CA HIS A 96 2.93 -12.30 -1.34
C HIS A 96 2.19 -11.36 -0.39
N GLU A 97 2.68 -11.16 0.84
CA GLU A 97 2.08 -10.22 1.80
C GLU A 97 2.08 -8.78 1.26
N GLN A 98 3.20 -8.34 0.66
CA GLN A 98 3.28 -7.03 0.02
C GLN A 98 2.28 -6.89 -1.13
N VAL A 99 2.23 -7.88 -2.03
CA VAL A 99 1.34 -7.88 -3.19
C VAL A 99 -0.13 -7.90 -2.76
N MET A 100 -0.50 -8.79 -1.84
CA MET A 100 -1.87 -8.87 -1.31
C MET A 100 -2.27 -7.54 -0.64
N THR A 101 -1.41 -6.98 0.22
CA THR A 101 -1.65 -5.67 0.85
C THR A 101 -1.95 -4.58 -0.18
N LEU A 102 -1.12 -4.46 -1.22
CA LEU A 102 -1.28 -3.42 -2.23
C LEU A 102 -2.51 -3.65 -3.11
N ILE A 103 -2.86 -4.89 -3.43
CA ILE A 103 -4.10 -5.22 -4.15
C ILE A 103 -5.32 -4.84 -3.30
N MET A 104 -5.35 -5.22 -2.03
CA MET A 104 -6.43 -4.83 -1.11
C MET A 104 -6.55 -3.31 -0.97
N ALA A 105 -5.42 -2.62 -0.88
CA ALA A 105 -5.40 -1.15 -0.82
C ALA A 105 -5.97 -0.52 -2.09
N ASN A 106 -5.55 -0.97 -3.27
CA ASN A 106 -6.08 -0.48 -4.55
C ASN A 106 -7.60 -0.70 -4.72
N HIS A 107 -8.18 -1.66 -4.00
CA HIS A 107 -9.62 -1.92 -3.97
C HIS A 107 -10.33 -1.25 -2.78
N GLY A 108 -9.66 -0.36 -2.05
CA GLY A 108 -10.26 0.43 -0.98
C GLY A 108 -10.58 -0.33 0.30
N VAL A 109 -10.03 -1.52 0.50
CA VAL A 109 -10.32 -2.36 1.69
C VAL A 109 -10.01 -1.64 3.00
N PHE A 110 -9.02 -0.77 3.01
CA PHE A 110 -8.57 -0.05 4.20
C PHE A 110 -9.17 1.35 4.37
N ASP A 111 -9.94 1.83 3.40
CA ASP A 111 -10.39 3.23 3.35
C ASP A 111 -11.40 3.58 4.44
N THR A 112 -12.17 2.58 4.91
CA THR A 112 -13.16 2.73 5.97
C THR A 112 -12.62 2.43 7.37
N ILE A 113 -11.36 1.98 7.45
CA ILE A 113 -10.73 1.58 8.72
C ILE A 113 -10.10 2.80 9.38
N GLU A 114 -10.28 2.94 10.69
CA GLU A 114 -9.62 4.01 11.42
C GLU A 114 -8.09 3.92 11.26
N THR A 115 -7.45 5.03 10.96
CA THR A 115 -6.01 5.10 10.64
C THR A 115 -5.12 4.34 11.64
N LYS A 116 -5.46 4.39 12.93
CA LYS A 116 -4.73 3.70 13.99
C LYS A 116 -4.83 2.18 13.92
N GLU A 117 -5.93 1.67 13.36
CA GLU A 117 -6.23 0.24 13.28
C GLU A 117 -5.75 -0.39 11.95
N VAL A 118 -5.41 0.43 10.95
CA VAL A 118 -5.00 -0.04 9.61
C VAL A 118 -3.88 -1.08 9.69
N LYS A 119 -2.85 -0.84 10.51
CA LYS A 119 -1.72 -1.77 10.64
C LYS A 119 -2.09 -3.07 11.33
N LYS A 120 -2.94 -3.01 12.34
CA LYS A 120 -3.45 -4.19 13.02
C LYS A 120 -4.31 -5.01 12.07
N TYR A 121 -5.26 -4.35 11.40
CA TYR A 121 -6.14 -4.99 10.42
C TYR A 121 -5.33 -5.63 9.28
N GLN A 122 -4.27 -4.95 8.77
CA GLN A 122 -3.35 -5.53 7.79
C GLN A 122 -2.74 -6.85 8.29
N GLY A 123 -2.22 -6.88 9.52
CA GLY A 123 -1.62 -8.09 10.08
C GLY A 123 -2.63 -9.21 10.28
N ASP A 124 -3.80 -8.89 10.79
CA ASP A 124 -4.86 -9.86 11.07
C ASP A 124 -5.41 -10.49 9.78
N ILE A 125 -5.70 -9.68 8.75
CA ILE A 125 -6.21 -10.19 7.47
C ILE A 125 -5.15 -10.99 6.69
N LEU A 126 -3.88 -10.59 6.72
CA LEU A 126 -2.80 -11.38 6.11
C LEU A 126 -2.66 -12.74 6.80
N SER A 127 -2.67 -12.76 8.12
CA SER A 127 -2.64 -14.00 8.90
C SER A 127 -3.83 -14.91 8.60
N TYR A 128 -5.02 -14.33 8.46
CA TYR A 128 -6.22 -15.07 8.05
C TYR A 128 -6.05 -15.68 6.66
N MET A 129 -5.53 -14.91 5.70
CA MET A 129 -5.30 -15.38 4.34
C MET A 129 -4.27 -16.50 4.29
N ASP A 130 -3.19 -16.40 5.05
CA ASP A 130 -2.16 -17.45 5.10
C ASP A 130 -2.67 -18.75 5.70
N LEU A 131 -3.60 -18.67 6.65
CA LEU A 131 -4.21 -19.84 7.28
C LEU A 131 -5.34 -20.46 6.47
N SER A 132 -6.20 -19.63 5.88
CA SER A 132 -7.44 -20.09 5.22
C SER A 132 -7.27 -20.29 3.72
N TYR A 133 -6.34 -19.57 3.09
CA TYR A 133 -6.11 -19.55 1.63
C TYR A 133 -4.63 -19.59 1.28
N PRO A 134 -3.83 -20.52 1.84
CA PRO A 134 -2.37 -20.57 1.64
C PRO A 134 -1.97 -20.67 0.17
N GLU A 135 -2.83 -21.24 -0.68
CA GLU A 135 -2.60 -21.37 -2.12
C GLU A 135 -2.50 -20.02 -2.84
N ILE A 136 -3.11 -18.94 -2.30
CA ILE A 136 -3.00 -17.58 -2.86
C ILE A 136 -1.55 -17.10 -2.73
N GLY A 137 -1.00 -17.16 -1.51
CA GLY A 137 0.37 -16.78 -1.22
C GLY A 137 1.37 -17.60 -2.03
N GLN A 138 1.20 -18.95 -2.06
CA GLN A 138 2.06 -19.85 -2.81
C GLN A 138 2.10 -19.51 -4.31
N LYS A 139 0.94 -19.27 -4.94
CA LYS A 139 0.88 -18.89 -6.36
C LYS A 139 1.60 -17.58 -6.65
N ILE A 140 1.50 -16.59 -5.75
CA ILE A 140 2.22 -15.30 -5.92
C ILE A 140 3.73 -15.51 -5.85
N GLU A 141 4.21 -16.32 -4.90
CA GLU A 141 5.64 -16.59 -4.72
C GLU A 141 6.24 -17.39 -5.87
N GLU A 142 5.53 -18.41 -6.35
CA GLU A 142 5.98 -19.30 -7.42
C GLU A 142 5.95 -18.60 -8.79
N ASN A 143 4.81 -18.03 -9.16
CA ASN A 143 4.59 -17.43 -10.48
C ASN A 143 5.17 -16.02 -10.60
N ARG A 144 5.37 -15.32 -9.49
CA ARG A 144 5.81 -13.92 -9.43
C ARG A 144 4.97 -13.00 -10.32
N ALA A 145 3.73 -13.42 -10.59
CA ALA A 145 2.74 -12.73 -11.40
C ALA A 145 1.37 -12.84 -10.73
N ILE A 146 0.47 -11.92 -11.07
CA ILE A 146 -0.91 -11.93 -10.59
C ILE A 146 -1.84 -11.66 -11.78
N ASP A 147 -2.83 -12.53 -11.95
CA ASP A 147 -3.92 -12.40 -12.92
C ASP A 147 -5.19 -11.89 -12.26
N GLU A 148 -6.25 -11.69 -13.04
CA GLU A 148 -7.53 -11.23 -12.52
C GLU A 148 -8.24 -12.28 -11.66
N GLU A 149 -8.05 -13.56 -11.98
CA GLU A 149 -8.63 -14.66 -11.20
C GLU A 149 -8.09 -14.62 -9.77
N LEU A 150 -6.76 -14.46 -9.63
CA LEU A 150 -6.12 -14.41 -8.32
C LEU A 150 -6.50 -13.13 -7.55
N VAL A 151 -6.64 -11.99 -8.23
CA VAL A 151 -7.16 -10.75 -7.62
C VAL A 151 -8.57 -10.98 -7.08
N ASN A 152 -9.46 -11.60 -7.87
CA ASN A 152 -10.83 -11.91 -7.42
C ASN A 152 -10.83 -12.84 -6.20
N LYS A 153 -9.98 -13.86 -6.18
CA LYS A 153 -9.85 -14.75 -5.00
C LYS A 153 -9.40 -14.00 -3.75
N ILE A 154 -8.44 -13.08 -3.88
CA ILE A 154 -8.04 -12.21 -2.78
C ILE A 154 -9.24 -11.40 -2.27
N MET A 155 -9.99 -10.76 -3.18
CA MET A 155 -11.12 -9.93 -2.81
C MET A 155 -12.30 -10.73 -2.23
N ASP A 156 -12.51 -11.97 -2.67
CA ASP A 156 -13.52 -12.85 -2.10
C ASP A 156 -13.12 -13.30 -0.69
N ALA A 157 -11.86 -13.67 -0.46
CA ALA A 157 -11.33 -13.95 0.87
C ALA A 157 -11.47 -12.76 1.83
N VAL A 158 -11.25 -11.53 1.33
CA VAL A 158 -11.48 -10.29 2.11
C VAL A 158 -12.94 -10.15 2.55
N LYS A 159 -13.90 -10.46 1.66
CA LYS A 159 -15.35 -10.39 2.00
C LYS A 159 -15.76 -11.41 3.06
N GLU A 160 -15.08 -12.55 3.10
CA GLU A 160 -15.35 -13.59 4.09
C GLU A 160 -14.68 -13.29 5.44
N TYR A 161 -13.64 -12.46 5.44
CA TYR A 161 -12.99 -12.05 6.67
C TYR A 161 -13.92 -11.20 7.54
N LYS A 162 -14.25 -11.73 8.70
CA LYS A 162 -15.01 -11.04 9.74
C LYS A 162 -14.06 -10.69 10.86
N GLY A 163 -13.46 -9.50 10.73
CA GLY A 163 -12.53 -8.96 11.72
C GLY A 163 -13.12 -8.75 13.10
#